data_84ada98b928af76edd6e383d70af70e9
#
_entry.id   84ada98b928af76edd6e383d70af70e9
#
_cell.length_a   1.000
_cell.length_b   1.000
_cell.length_c   1.000
_cell.angle_alpha   90.00
_cell.angle_beta   90.00
_cell.angle_gamma   90.00
#
_symmetry.space_group_name_H-M   'P 1'
#
loop_
_entity.id
_entity.type
_entity.pdbx_description
1 polymer ?
#
loop_
_entity_poly.entity_id
_entity_poly.type
_entity_poly.pdbx_seq_one_letter_code
_entity_poly.pdbx_strand_id
1 'polypeptide(L)'
;MATTLEQIDGILDELEAIYDRSRQNLVSALRAYGKTREAPDPADREAGIFAYPQLTLHFASDEGIAYPARSYARLNQAGTYSSSIAEPRIFRPYLKDQLQHLVSDYDVELQVSRSAQEIPYQYVLDGLAPDLNQASSTELTRHFPASDLVSIGDEVIDGTWMQPEDGHRPLSLFDALRTDFSLARLRHYTGTPAGHVQRYVLFTNYIRYVEEFIDMALAELADPDSRFERFSAPGVVIERDDLEGARDRVTGGTWRRHQMPAYHLIGKDNSGITLVNIGVGPSNAKTICDHIAVLRPEMWLMIGHCGGLRPSQTIGDYVLAHAYLRDDNVLDSALPPEIPVPPIAEVQTAMFEAARRITGDSDEQLKRRLRTGTVVTTDDRNWELHFTRSALRFNQSRAVAIDMESATVATQGYRFRVPYGTLLCVSDKPLHGEIKLPGQANAFYEKSISQHLRIGIETLALLSKEAGSFHSRKLRSFDEPPLR
;
A
#
# COMPACT_ATOMS: atom_id res chain seq x y z
N MET A 1 11.26 30.82 -14.51
CA MET A 1 11.04 30.32 -15.91
C MET A 1 10.37 28.95 -15.82
N ALA A 2 9.46 28.64 -16.76
CA ALA A 2 8.84 27.31 -16.78
C ALA A 2 9.91 26.21 -16.89
N THR A 3 9.73 25.15 -16.13
CA THR A 3 10.63 23.99 -16.16
C THR A 3 10.41 23.17 -17.44
N THR A 4 11.47 22.65 -18.04
CA THR A 4 11.38 21.79 -19.23
C THR A 4 11.50 20.31 -18.87
N LEU A 5 11.05 19.43 -19.76
CA LEU A 5 11.15 17.97 -19.56
C LEU A 5 12.61 17.50 -19.37
N GLU A 6 13.56 18.15 -20.02
CA GLU A 6 15.00 17.82 -19.93
C GLU A 6 15.58 18.11 -18.53
N GLN A 7 14.98 19.03 -17.78
CA GLN A 7 15.46 19.41 -16.45
C GLN A 7 14.99 18.46 -15.34
N ILE A 8 14.00 17.61 -15.61
CA ILE A 8 13.40 16.75 -14.59
C ILE A 8 14.43 15.79 -13.97
N ASP A 9 15.27 15.16 -14.78
CA ASP A 9 16.29 14.24 -14.22
C ASP A 9 17.29 15.00 -13.32
N GLY A 10 17.68 16.21 -13.67
CA GLY A 10 18.53 17.07 -12.81
C GLY A 10 17.86 17.44 -11.48
N ILE A 11 16.55 17.73 -11.50
CA ILE A 11 15.76 17.99 -10.29
C ILE A 11 15.74 16.75 -9.38
N LEU A 12 15.55 15.56 -9.96
CA LEU A 12 15.55 14.30 -9.21
C LEU A 12 16.94 13.98 -8.64
N ASP A 13 18.00 14.24 -9.41
CA ASP A 13 19.38 14.08 -8.94
C ASP A 13 19.69 15.03 -7.76
N GLU A 14 19.18 16.26 -7.78
CA GLU A 14 19.34 17.21 -6.69
C GLU A 14 18.60 16.78 -5.42
N LEU A 15 17.38 16.28 -5.54
CA LEU A 15 16.63 15.68 -4.41
C LEU A 15 17.43 14.53 -3.77
N GLU A 16 17.96 13.61 -4.59
CA GLU A 16 18.78 12.50 -4.11
C GLU A 16 20.06 12.98 -3.45
N ALA A 17 20.74 13.96 -4.03
CA ALA A 17 21.99 14.50 -3.49
C ALA A 17 21.80 15.19 -2.13
N ILE A 18 20.71 15.94 -1.93
CA ILE A 18 20.38 16.56 -0.64
C ILE A 18 20.07 15.47 0.38
N TYR A 19 19.22 14.52 0.04
CA TYR A 19 18.83 13.43 0.96
C TYR A 19 20.05 12.60 1.40
N ASP A 20 20.85 12.15 0.45
CA ASP A 20 22.04 11.33 0.72
C ASP A 20 23.04 12.08 1.61
N ARG A 21 23.28 13.36 1.35
CA ARG A 21 24.17 14.21 2.15
C ARG A 21 23.65 14.36 3.58
N SER A 22 22.36 14.70 3.73
CA SER A 22 21.74 14.87 5.05
C SER A 22 21.76 13.56 5.85
N ARG A 23 21.46 12.43 5.22
CA ARG A 23 21.55 11.10 5.82
C ARG A 23 22.98 10.74 6.22
N GLN A 24 23.97 11.00 5.37
CA GLN A 24 25.40 10.76 5.68
C GLN A 24 25.87 11.63 6.84
N ASN A 25 25.49 12.90 6.88
CA ASN A 25 25.82 13.82 7.98
C ASN A 25 25.24 13.27 9.30
N LEU A 26 23.97 12.87 9.30
CA LEU A 26 23.31 12.32 10.49
C LEU A 26 24.00 11.02 10.98
N VAL A 27 24.29 10.10 10.08
CA VAL A 27 25.02 8.85 10.39
C VAL A 27 26.40 9.14 10.95
N SER A 28 27.13 10.12 10.38
CA SER A 28 28.46 10.53 10.83
C SER A 28 28.40 11.15 12.22
N ALA A 29 27.45 12.02 12.48
CA ALA A 29 27.23 12.66 13.78
C ALA A 29 26.85 11.63 14.86
N LEU A 30 25.98 10.66 14.53
CA LEU A 30 25.62 9.57 15.44
C LEU A 30 26.84 8.69 15.79
N ARG A 31 27.70 8.36 14.82
CA ARG A 31 28.94 7.62 15.06
C ARG A 31 29.96 8.41 15.92
N ALA A 32 30.08 9.71 15.68
CA ALA A 32 30.93 10.59 16.50
C ALA A 32 30.42 10.63 17.94
N TYR A 33 29.11 10.84 18.13
CA TYR A 33 28.46 10.82 19.44
C TYR A 33 28.65 9.48 20.18
N GLY A 34 28.54 8.38 19.48
CA GLY A 34 28.81 7.05 20.06
C GLY A 34 30.20 6.92 20.65
N LYS A 35 31.20 7.59 20.06
CA LYS A 35 32.64 7.57 20.49
C LYS A 35 32.98 8.62 21.53
N THR A 36 32.58 9.88 21.30
CA THR A 36 33.05 11.04 22.08
C THR A 36 32.00 11.58 23.05
N ARG A 37 30.73 11.25 22.87
CA ARG A 37 29.58 11.85 23.59
C ARG A 37 29.41 13.34 23.33
N GLU A 38 30.05 13.86 22.30
CA GLU A 38 29.88 15.24 21.86
C GLU A 38 28.64 15.34 20.96
N ALA A 39 27.70 16.21 21.35
CA ALA A 39 26.48 16.47 20.56
C ALA A 39 26.82 17.27 19.29
N PRO A 40 26.04 17.13 18.20
CA PRO A 40 26.17 18.01 17.03
C PRO A 40 26.01 19.48 17.43
N ASP A 41 26.74 20.37 16.74
CA ASP A 41 26.57 21.81 16.93
C ASP A 41 25.12 22.24 16.58
N PRO A 42 24.43 22.96 17.46
CA PRO A 42 23.11 23.51 17.13
C PRO A 42 23.11 24.36 15.86
N ALA A 43 24.17 25.10 15.58
CA ALA A 43 24.31 25.90 14.37
C ALA A 43 24.27 25.05 13.07
N ASP A 44 24.83 23.84 13.13
CA ASP A 44 24.77 22.88 12.01
C ASP A 44 23.32 22.42 11.73
N ARG A 45 22.55 22.20 12.79
CA ARG A 45 21.13 21.84 12.66
C ARG A 45 20.32 23.01 12.11
N GLU A 46 20.55 24.23 12.61
CA GLU A 46 19.90 25.45 12.07
C GLU A 46 20.26 25.68 10.59
N ALA A 47 21.46 25.27 10.16
CA ALA A 47 21.86 25.28 8.76
C ALA A 47 21.22 24.16 7.92
N GLY A 48 20.41 23.27 8.53
CA GLY A 48 19.66 22.21 7.87
C GLY A 48 20.53 21.07 7.37
N ILE A 49 21.65 20.74 8.04
CA ILE A 49 22.53 19.65 7.59
C ILE A 49 21.88 18.27 7.66
N PHE A 50 20.79 18.10 8.42
CA PHE A 50 20.00 16.88 8.55
C PHE A 50 18.63 16.99 7.86
N ALA A 51 18.37 18.09 7.14
CA ALA A 51 17.06 18.36 6.55
C ALA A 51 16.71 17.40 5.40
N TYR A 52 15.44 17.05 5.27
CA TYR A 52 14.93 16.45 4.05
C TYR A 52 15.06 17.41 2.85
N PRO A 53 15.18 16.90 1.62
CA PRO A 53 14.94 17.72 0.44
C PRO A 53 13.46 18.09 0.34
N GLN A 54 13.18 19.27 -0.19
CA GLN A 54 11.84 19.77 -0.49
C GLN A 54 11.71 20.01 -1.97
N LEU A 55 10.65 19.49 -2.56
CA LEU A 55 10.22 19.82 -3.91
C LEU A 55 9.12 20.88 -3.85
N THR A 56 9.33 21.99 -4.53
CA THR A 56 8.36 23.09 -4.64
C THR A 56 7.98 23.27 -6.10
N LEU A 57 6.68 23.44 -6.35
CA LEU A 57 6.09 23.73 -7.64
C LEU A 57 5.36 25.07 -7.57
N HIS A 58 5.71 25.99 -8.46
CA HIS A 58 5.01 27.25 -8.65
C HIS A 58 4.18 27.20 -9.93
N PHE A 59 2.89 27.49 -9.80
CA PHE A 59 1.95 27.62 -10.91
C PHE A 59 1.33 29.03 -10.85
N ALA A 60 1.70 29.87 -11.81
CA ALA A 60 1.47 31.32 -11.73
C ALA A 60 0.04 31.73 -12.18
N SER A 61 -0.58 30.99 -13.09
CA SER A 61 -1.88 31.37 -13.67
C SER A 61 -2.76 30.14 -13.89
N ASP A 62 -4.05 30.31 -13.62
CA ASP A 62 -5.09 29.35 -13.90
C ASP A 62 -5.84 29.65 -15.24
N GLU A 63 -5.41 30.69 -15.97
CA GLU A 63 -5.93 30.95 -17.32
C GLU A 63 -5.54 29.80 -18.27
N GLY A 64 -6.55 29.16 -18.85
CA GLY A 64 -6.31 28.05 -19.79
C GLY A 64 -5.93 26.72 -19.14
N ILE A 65 -6.36 26.47 -17.90
CA ILE A 65 -6.10 25.20 -17.22
C ILE A 65 -6.44 23.99 -18.11
N ALA A 66 -5.44 23.10 -18.28
CA ALA A 66 -5.66 21.82 -18.95
C ALA A 66 -6.46 20.87 -18.06
N TYR A 67 -7.39 20.15 -18.67
CA TYR A 67 -8.17 19.10 -18.01
C TYR A 67 -7.85 17.72 -18.62
N PRO A 68 -6.69 17.14 -18.32
CA PRO A 68 -6.28 15.84 -18.85
C PRO A 68 -7.27 14.73 -18.44
N ALA A 69 -7.30 13.67 -19.24
CA ALA A 69 -8.20 12.54 -18.98
C ALA A 69 -7.86 11.79 -17.67
N ARG A 70 -6.59 11.77 -17.28
CA ARG A 70 -6.15 11.14 -16.03
C ARG A 70 -6.64 11.86 -14.77
N SER A 71 -6.69 11.17 -13.65
CA SER A 71 -7.20 11.69 -12.37
C SER A 71 -6.14 12.32 -11.46
N TYR A 72 -4.87 12.30 -11.87
CA TYR A 72 -3.71 12.78 -11.11
C TYR A 72 -2.81 13.64 -12.00
N ALA A 73 -1.74 14.22 -11.43
CA ALA A 73 -0.87 15.19 -12.07
C ALA A 73 -1.70 16.33 -12.70
N ARG A 74 -2.56 16.91 -11.89
CA ARG A 74 -3.49 17.98 -12.27
C ARG A 74 -3.38 19.16 -11.31
N LEU A 75 -3.40 20.34 -11.88
CA LEU A 75 -3.50 21.60 -11.13
C LEU A 75 -4.90 22.19 -11.33
N ASN A 76 -5.55 22.56 -10.25
CA ASN A 76 -6.89 23.16 -10.26
C ASN A 76 -6.85 24.66 -9.94
N GLN A 77 -5.77 25.15 -9.34
CA GLN A 77 -5.62 26.53 -8.88
C GLN A 77 -4.17 26.98 -9.03
N ALA A 78 -3.96 28.27 -9.32
CA ALA A 78 -2.66 28.91 -9.23
C ALA A 78 -2.18 28.91 -7.77
N GLY A 79 -0.87 28.86 -7.57
CA GLY A 79 -0.28 28.86 -6.24
C GLY A 79 1.07 28.16 -6.14
N THR A 80 1.56 28.06 -4.92
CA THR A 80 2.79 27.34 -4.57
C THR A 80 2.43 26.03 -3.88
N TYR A 81 2.94 24.94 -4.41
CA TYR A 81 2.76 23.60 -3.90
C TYR A 81 4.10 23.05 -3.44
N SER A 82 4.16 22.41 -2.28
CA SER A 82 5.41 21.82 -1.81
C SER A 82 5.21 20.52 -1.05
N SER A 83 6.25 19.70 -1.03
CA SER A 83 6.33 18.50 -0.19
C SER A 83 7.80 18.20 0.11
N SER A 84 8.10 17.82 1.36
CA SER A 84 9.37 17.18 1.69
C SER A 84 9.38 15.74 1.16
N ILE A 85 10.56 15.26 0.74
CA ILE A 85 10.70 13.95 0.08
C ILE A 85 11.67 13.08 0.89
N ALA A 86 11.20 11.93 1.37
CA ALA A 86 12.03 10.88 1.94
C ALA A 86 12.41 9.85 0.87
N GLU A 87 13.56 9.21 1.02
CA GLU A 87 14.05 8.11 0.18
C GLU A 87 13.82 8.35 -1.34
N PRO A 88 14.26 9.51 -1.90
CA PRO A 88 13.90 9.91 -3.26
C PRO A 88 14.26 8.87 -4.33
N ARG A 89 15.25 8.00 -4.11
CA ARG A 89 15.60 6.90 -5.02
C ARG A 89 14.49 5.87 -5.18
N ILE A 90 13.81 5.53 -4.08
CA ILE A 90 12.66 4.61 -4.13
C ILE A 90 11.53 5.22 -4.97
N PHE A 91 11.34 6.53 -4.86
CA PHE A 91 10.26 7.25 -5.52
C PHE A 91 10.63 7.83 -6.88
N ARG A 92 11.88 7.68 -7.36
CA ARG A 92 12.34 8.30 -8.62
C ARG A 92 11.45 7.97 -9.82
N PRO A 93 11.08 6.72 -10.09
CA PRO A 93 10.19 6.41 -11.23
C PRO A 93 8.82 7.08 -11.11
N TYR A 94 8.25 7.09 -9.90
CA TYR A 94 6.98 7.74 -9.60
C TYR A 94 7.07 9.26 -9.78
N LEU A 95 8.06 9.91 -9.18
CA LEU A 95 8.24 11.36 -9.27
C LEU A 95 8.48 11.79 -10.72
N LYS A 96 9.30 11.03 -11.46
CA LYS A 96 9.57 11.32 -12.87
C LYS A 96 8.28 11.31 -13.68
N ASP A 97 7.47 10.26 -13.55
CA ASP A 97 6.17 10.15 -14.23
C ASP A 97 5.25 11.33 -13.90
N GLN A 98 5.09 11.66 -12.62
CA GLN A 98 4.22 12.73 -12.18
C GLN A 98 4.68 14.11 -12.67
N LEU A 99 5.98 14.39 -12.58
CA LEU A 99 6.56 15.68 -12.98
C LEU A 99 6.55 15.85 -14.51
N GLN A 100 6.79 14.78 -15.26
CA GLN A 100 6.66 14.82 -16.72
C GLN A 100 5.26 15.22 -17.17
N HIS A 101 4.24 14.68 -16.51
CA HIS A 101 2.86 15.06 -16.78
C HIS A 101 2.57 16.52 -16.43
N LEU A 102 3.01 16.99 -15.27
CA LEU A 102 2.79 18.39 -14.86
C LEU A 102 3.48 19.39 -15.79
N VAL A 103 4.74 19.14 -16.10
CA VAL A 103 5.53 20.01 -17.01
C VAL A 103 4.98 19.97 -18.44
N SER A 104 4.43 18.83 -18.90
CA SER A 104 3.85 18.73 -20.25
C SER A 104 2.52 19.47 -20.39
N ASP A 105 1.72 19.53 -19.32
CA ASP A 105 0.35 20.07 -19.38
C ASP A 105 0.25 21.52 -18.88
N TYR A 106 1.25 22.01 -18.10
CA TYR A 106 1.18 23.30 -17.44
C TYR A 106 2.51 24.04 -17.48
N ASP A 107 2.46 25.37 -17.52
CA ASP A 107 3.62 26.24 -17.29
C ASP A 107 3.95 26.31 -15.80
N VAL A 108 4.76 25.37 -15.31
CA VAL A 108 5.15 25.26 -13.93
C VAL A 108 6.65 25.50 -13.74
N GLU A 109 7.03 26.10 -12.63
CA GLU A 109 8.42 26.21 -12.19
C GLU A 109 8.66 25.25 -11.02
N LEU A 110 9.63 24.36 -11.16
CA LEU A 110 10.03 23.39 -10.14
C LEU A 110 11.33 23.86 -9.48
N GLN A 111 11.39 23.80 -8.16
CA GLN A 111 12.55 24.14 -7.36
C GLN A 111 12.83 23.07 -6.32
N VAL A 112 14.11 22.84 -6.05
CA VAL A 112 14.58 21.95 -4.98
C VAL A 112 15.26 22.79 -3.91
N SER A 113 14.98 22.51 -2.65
CA SER A 113 15.59 23.17 -1.51
C SER A 113 15.70 22.21 -0.32
N ARG A 114 16.23 22.67 0.79
CA ARG A 114 16.12 21.96 2.07
C ARG A 114 14.79 22.27 2.74
N SER A 115 14.16 21.27 3.29
CA SER A 115 12.94 21.36 4.08
C SER A 115 13.25 21.94 5.47
N ALA A 116 12.24 22.45 6.15
CA ALA A 116 12.30 22.72 7.59
C ALA A 116 12.25 21.41 8.43
N GLN A 117 11.85 20.28 7.84
CA GLN A 117 11.79 18.99 8.50
C GLN A 117 13.14 18.28 8.42
N GLU A 118 13.63 17.77 9.55
CA GLU A 118 14.87 17.00 9.64
C GLU A 118 14.59 15.50 9.59
N ILE A 119 15.58 14.73 9.12
CA ILE A 119 15.54 13.25 9.10
C ILE A 119 15.67 12.74 10.54
N PRO A 120 14.67 12.05 11.11
CA PRO A 120 14.78 11.50 12.45
C PRO A 120 15.85 10.41 12.55
N TYR A 121 16.65 10.46 13.63
CA TYR A 121 17.76 9.53 13.81
C TYR A 121 17.33 8.06 13.80
N GLN A 122 16.10 7.79 14.21
CA GLN A 122 15.56 6.42 14.27
C GLN A 122 15.58 5.71 12.91
N TYR A 123 15.44 6.45 11.82
CA TYR A 123 15.33 5.88 10.46
C TYR A 123 16.67 5.58 9.81
N VAL A 124 17.78 6.04 10.44
CA VAL A 124 19.14 5.78 9.96
C VAL A 124 19.95 4.85 10.86
N LEU A 125 19.35 4.24 11.88
CA LEU A 125 20.03 3.39 12.86
C LEU A 125 20.45 2.03 12.32
N ASP A 126 19.97 1.60 11.17
CA ASP A 126 20.32 0.31 10.59
C ASP A 126 21.84 0.17 10.38
N GLY A 127 22.41 -0.87 11.02
CA GLY A 127 23.86 -1.12 10.99
C GLY A 127 24.69 -0.26 11.93
N LEU A 128 24.09 0.70 12.66
CA LEU A 128 24.79 1.56 13.65
C LEU A 128 24.73 1.03 15.09
N ALA A 129 23.93 0.01 15.36
CA ALA A 129 23.75 -0.53 16.71
C ALA A 129 25.04 -0.81 17.48
N PRO A 130 26.12 -1.36 16.87
CA PRO A 130 27.39 -1.56 17.57
C PRO A 130 28.07 -0.26 18.03
N ASP A 131 27.92 0.81 17.25
CA ASP A 131 28.55 2.11 17.53
C ASP A 131 27.82 2.88 18.66
N LEU A 132 26.55 2.56 18.91
CA LEU A 132 25.65 3.27 19.83
C LEU A 132 25.29 2.48 21.09
N ASN A 133 25.89 1.30 21.33
CA ASN A 133 25.54 0.35 22.41
C ASN A 133 25.49 0.95 23.83
N GLN A 134 26.08 2.12 24.06
CA GLN A 134 26.08 2.80 25.35
C GLN A 134 25.21 4.06 25.40
N ALA A 135 24.62 4.48 24.26
CA ALA A 135 23.72 5.63 24.21
C ALA A 135 22.27 5.20 24.41
N SER A 136 21.59 5.76 25.38
CA SER A 136 20.18 5.53 25.56
C SER A 136 19.37 6.29 24.50
N SER A 137 18.19 5.79 24.14
CA SER A 137 17.26 6.50 23.24
C SER A 137 16.89 7.90 23.77
N THR A 138 16.82 8.06 25.10
CA THR A 138 16.56 9.35 25.75
C THR A 138 17.70 10.36 25.50
N GLU A 139 18.97 9.90 25.51
CA GLU A 139 20.11 10.78 25.19
C GLU A 139 20.08 11.15 23.70
N LEU A 140 19.87 10.19 22.82
CA LEU A 140 19.79 10.46 21.38
C LEU A 140 18.69 11.46 21.04
N THR A 141 17.50 11.30 21.64
CA THR A 141 16.37 12.23 21.42
C THR A 141 16.67 13.67 21.86
N ARG A 142 17.58 13.89 22.81
CA ARG A 142 17.98 15.26 23.25
C ARG A 142 18.88 15.96 22.25
N HIS A 143 19.69 15.23 21.51
CA HIS A 143 20.78 15.77 20.71
C HIS A 143 20.56 15.65 19.20
N PHE A 144 19.70 14.73 18.78
CA PHE A 144 19.44 14.45 17.37
C PHE A 144 17.96 14.66 17.02
N PRO A 145 17.66 14.95 15.74
CA PRO A 145 16.28 14.98 15.29
C PRO A 145 15.57 13.67 15.63
N ALA A 146 14.40 13.76 16.24
CA ALA A 146 13.59 12.59 16.57
C ALA A 146 12.24 12.67 15.84
N SER A 147 11.57 11.51 15.66
CA SER A 147 10.22 11.48 15.11
C SER A 147 9.28 12.31 15.97
N ASP A 148 8.75 13.39 15.40
CA ASP A 148 7.71 14.20 16.00
C ASP A 148 6.35 13.74 15.49
N LEU A 149 5.62 12.98 16.32
CA LEU A 149 4.32 12.44 15.96
C LEU A 149 3.24 13.52 15.77
N VAL A 150 3.43 14.72 16.34
CA VAL A 150 2.50 15.83 16.15
C VAL A 150 2.58 16.36 14.72
N SER A 151 3.75 16.25 14.09
CA SER A 151 3.97 16.67 12.71
C SER A 151 3.65 15.59 11.68
N ILE A 152 3.19 14.40 12.13
CA ILE A 152 2.77 13.31 11.25
C ILE A 152 1.25 13.19 11.32
N GLY A 153 0.57 13.63 10.25
CA GLY A 153 -0.89 13.61 10.19
C GLY A 153 -1.44 13.07 8.89
N ASP A 154 -2.74 12.81 8.89
CA ASP A 154 -3.49 12.34 7.73
C ASP A 154 -4.51 13.42 7.23
N GLU A 155 -4.38 14.69 7.62
CA GLU A 155 -5.33 15.77 7.30
C GLU A 155 -5.48 15.98 5.80
N VAL A 156 -4.38 15.90 5.06
CA VAL A 156 -4.39 15.98 3.58
C VAL A 156 -5.08 14.77 2.98
N ILE A 157 -4.84 13.59 3.55
CA ILE A 157 -5.43 12.32 3.11
C ILE A 157 -6.93 12.33 3.33
N ASP A 158 -7.36 12.77 4.51
CA ASP A 158 -8.76 12.77 4.95
C ASP A 158 -9.56 13.96 4.43
N GLY A 159 -8.90 14.89 3.72
CA GLY A 159 -9.54 16.08 3.16
C GLY A 159 -9.96 17.10 4.23
N THR A 160 -9.33 17.06 5.40
CA THR A 160 -9.54 18.01 6.52
C THR A 160 -8.46 19.08 6.59
N TRP A 161 -7.49 19.02 5.68
CA TRP A 161 -6.45 20.04 5.56
C TRP A 161 -7.05 21.40 5.24
N MET A 162 -6.57 22.43 5.93
CA MET A 162 -6.96 23.82 5.71
C MET A 162 -5.75 24.61 5.18
N GLN A 163 -5.98 25.38 4.12
CA GLN A 163 -4.92 26.19 3.52
C GLN A 163 -4.37 27.18 4.56
N PRO A 164 -3.04 27.20 4.82
CA PRO A 164 -2.43 28.16 5.73
C PRO A 164 -2.43 29.57 5.14
N GLU A 165 -2.18 30.58 6.00
CA GLU A 165 -2.18 31.99 5.61
C GLU A 165 -1.12 32.34 4.56
N ASP A 166 0.02 31.62 4.54
CA ASP A 166 1.09 31.81 3.55
C ASP A 166 0.75 31.30 2.15
N GLY A 167 -0.42 30.68 1.97
CA GLY A 167 -0.90 30.22 0.69
C GLY A 167 -0.23 28.96 0.16
N HIS A 168 0.67 28.31 0.90
CA HIS A 168 1.29 27.06 0.50
C HIS A 168 0.30 25.90 0.50
N ARG A 169 0.38 25.05 -0.52
CA ARG A 169 -0.48 23.88 -0.70
C ARG A 169 0.35 22.58 -0.68
N PRO A 170 -0.22 21.47 -0.20
CA PRO A 170 0.44 20.16 -0.29
C PRO A 170 0.61 19.75 -1.77
N LEU A 171 1.82 19.32 -2.13
CA LEU A 171 2.12 18.79 -3.46
C LEU A 171 1.70 17.32 -3.59
N SER A 172 1.71 16.56 -2.48
CA SER A 172 1.35 15.14 -2.44
C SER A 172 0.58 14.81 -1.15
N LEU A 173 -0.05 13.62 -1.11
CA LEU A 173 -0.76 13.13 0.09
C LEU A 173 0.17 12.86 1.29
N PHE A 174 1.46 12.60 1.03
CA PHE A 174 2.43 12.19 2.04
C PHE A 174 3.66 13.08 1.96
N ASP A 175 4.07 13.61 3.10
CA ASP A 175 5.36 14.26 3.29
C ASP A 175 6.47 13.26 3.67
N ALA A 176 7.69 13.75 3.87
CA ALA A 176 8.82 12.91 4.22
C ALA A 176 8.68 12.25 5.59
N LEU A 177 8.18 12.96 6.60
CA LEU A 177 8.02 12.40 7.95
C LEU A 177 7.01 11.27 7.97
N ARG A 178 5.85 11.47 7.32
CA ARG A 178 4.82 10.43 7.19
C ARG A 178 5.33 9.24 6.40
N THR A 179 6.14 9.50 5.36
CA THR A 179 6.73 8.47 4.50
C THR A 179 7.73 7.62 5.27
N ASP A 180 8.76 8.22 5.90
CA ASP A 180 9.80 7.48 6.64
C ASP A 180 9.23 6.70 7.83
N PHE A 181 8.29 7.29 8.57
CA PHE A 181 7.56 6.56 9.61
C PHE A 181 6.93 5.28 9.07
N SER A 182 6.24 5.39 7.92
CA SER A 182 5.57 4.25 7.32
C SER A 182 6.54 3.22 6.75
N LEU A 183 7.63 3.63 6.11
CA LEU A 183 8.66 2.71 5.59
C LEU A 183 9.32 1.91 6.71
N ALA A 184 9.64 2.55 7.84
CA ALA A 184 10.21 1.88 9.01
C ALA A 184 9.22 0.88 9.63
N ARG A 185 7.95 1.26 9.78
CA ARG A 185 6.91 0.37 10.31
C ARG A 185 6.59 -0.77 9.36
N LEU A 186 6.55 -0.50 8.05
CA LEU A 186 6.35 -1.53 7.04
C LEU A 186 7.41 -2.62 7.14
N ARG A 187 8.69 -2.23 7.21
CA ARG A 187 9.80 -3.18 7.40
C ARG A 187 9.65 -4.00 8.69
N HIS A 188 9.26 -3.35 9.79
CA HIS A 188 9.04 -4.03 11.07
C HIS A 188 7.95 -5.11 10.96
N TYR A 189 6.80 -4.79 10.35
CA TYR A 189 5.68 -5.71 10.23
C TYR A 189 5.90 -6.81 9.20
N THR A 190 6.54 -6.50 8.07
CA THR A 190 6.66 -7.41 6.93
C THR A 190 7.94 -8.25 6.93
N GLY A 191 9.01 -7.76 7.56
CA GLY A 191 10.32 -8.39 7.55
C GLY A 191 11.10 -8.23 6.23
N THR A 192 10.62 -7.38 5.32
CA THR A 192 11.22 -7.14 4.01
C THR A 192 11.56 -5.67 3.81
N PRO A 193 12.57 -5.33 2.98
CA PRO A 193 12.84 -3.94 2.62
C PRO A 193 11.64 -3.30 1.92
N ALA A 194 11.32 -2.04 2.27
CA ALA A 194 10.21 -1.32 1.66
C ALA A 194 10.39 -1.14 0.14
N GLY A 195 11.62 -1.00 -0.36
CA GLY A 195 11.91 -0.92 -1.79
C GLY A 195 11.63 -2.20 -2.59
N HIS A 196 11.34 -3.33 -1.92
CA HIS A 196 10.91 -4.58 -2.58
C HIS A 196 9.40 -4.65 -2.82
N VAL A 197 8.61 -3.76 -2.23
CA VAL A 197 7.17 -3.70 -2.47
C VAL A 197 6.91 -3.32 -3.93
N GLN A 198 6.04 -4.10 -4.56
CA GLN A 198 5.70 -3.94 -5.97
C GLN A 198 4.44 -3.07 -6.14
N ARG A 199 4.22 -2.56 -7.34
CA ARG A 199 3.09 -1.69 -7.68
C ARG A 199 1.72 -2.37 -7.51
N TYR A 200 1.66 -3.71 -7.59
CA TYR A 200 0.44 -4.50 -7.49
C TYR A 200 0.47 -5.31 -6.21
N VAL A 201 -0.51 -5.12 -5.34
CA VAL A 201 -0.54 -5.71 -4.01
C VAL A 201 -1.73 -6.64 -3.85
N LEU A 202 -1.48 -7.83 -3.34
CA LEU A 202 -2.49 -8.77 -2.88
C LEU A 202 -2.43 -8.86 -1.35
N PHE A 203 -3.55 -8.70 -0.70
CA PHE A 203 -3.71 -9.00 0.72
C PHE A 203 -4.41 -10.33 0.90
N THR A 204 -3.95 -11.12 1.87
CA THR A 204 -4.61 -12.35 2.27
C THR A 204 -4.58 -12.51 3.79
N ASN A 205 -5.54 -13.20 4.32
CA ASN A 205 -5.62 -13.52 5.75
C ASN A 205 -5.31 -14.99 6.06
N TYR A 206 -4.77 -15.74 5.08
CA TYR A 206 -4.61 -17.19 5.22
C TYR A 206 -3.29 -17.71 4.65
N ILE A 207 -2.54 -18.47 5.47
CA ILE A 207 -1.17 -18.92 5.16
C ILE A 207 -1.06 -19.78 3.89
N ARG A 208 -2.10 -20.54 3.53
CA ARG A 208 -2.06 -21.41 2.32
C ARG A 208 -1.95 -20.60 1.02
N TYR A 209 -2.47 -19.37 0.97
CA TYR A 209 -2.23 -18.51 -0.20
C TYR A 209 -0.75 -18.10 -0.32
N VAL A 210 -0.07 -17.98 0.82
CA VAL A 210 1.37 -17.71 0.82
C VAL A 210 2.15 -18.88 0.26
N GLU A 211 1.82 -20.12 0.67
CA GLU A 211 2.46 -21.33 0.17
C GLU A 211 2.30 -21.47 -1.35
N GLU A 212 1.06 -21.31 -1.86
CA GLU A 212 0.77 -21.30 -3.29
C GLU A 212 1.49 -20.15 -4.04
N PHE A 213 1.58 -18.97 -3.43
CA PHE A 213 2.28 -17.85 -4.05
C PHE A 213 3.79 -18.10 -4.13
N ILE A 214 4.39 -18.72 -3.12
CA ILE A 214 5.81 -19.11 -3.14
C ILE A 214 6.07 -20.08 -4.30
N ASP A 215 5.25 -21.14 -4.39
CA ASP A 215 5.42 -22.16 -5.43
C ASP A 215 5.25 -21.56 -6.84
N MET A 216 4.26 -20.72 -7.05
CA MET A 216 4.06 -19.98 -8.29
C MET A 216 5.24 -19.03 -8.59
N ALA A 217 5.69 -18.26 -7.61
CA ALA A 217 6.77 -17.28 -7.81
C ALA A 217 8.09 -17.98 -8.18
N LEU A 218 8.40 -19.11 -7.58
CA LEU A 218 9.58 -19.90 -7.92
C LEU A 218 9.46 -20.53 -9.33
N ALA A 219 8.26 -20.96 -9.72
CA ALA A 219 8.01 -21.43 -11.09
C ALA A 219 8.18 -20.29 -12.13
N GLU A 220 7.70 -19.09 -11.83
CA GLU A 220 7.92 -17.91 -12.67
C GLU A 220 9.41 -17.56 -12.81
N LEU A 221 10.19 -17.64 -11.73
CA LEU A 221 11.64 -17.39 -11.82
C LEU A 221 12.39 -18.46 -12.64
N ALA A 222 11.89 -19.69 -12.64
CA ALA A 222 12.46 -20.77 -13.41
C ALA A 222 12.13 -20.66 -14.93
N ASP A 223 11.09 -19.92 -15.30
CA ASP A 223 10.73 -19.69 -16.69
C ASP A 223 11.66 -18.64 -17.33
N PRO A 224 12.44 -19.00 -18.39
CA PRO A 224 13.33 -18.06 -19.08
C PRO A 224 12.62 -16.84 -19.67
N ASP A 225 11.37 -17.00 -20.06
CA ASP A 225 10.55 -15.96 -20.69
C ASP A 225 9.81 -15.08 -19.69
N SER A 226 9.90 -15.37 -18.39
CA SER A 226 9.25 -14.60 -17.35
C SER A 226 9.88 -13.20 -17.20
N ARG A 227 9.03 -12.20 -17.01
CA ARG A 227 9.40 -10.80 -16.79
C ARG A 227 9.93 -10.51 -15.36
N PHE A 228 9.85 -11.47 -14.46
CA PHE A 228 10.24 -11.28 -13.07
C PHE A 228 11.72 -11.58 -12.89
N GLU A 229 12.38 -10.81 -12.03
CA GLU A 229 13.85 -10.82 -11.88
C GLU A 229 14.30 -11.63 -10.67
N ARG A 230 13.56 -11.52 -9.55
CA ARG A 230 13.88 -12.16 -8.27
C ARG A 230 12.66 -12.29 -7.38
N PHE A 231 12.78 -13.11 -6.34
CA PHE A 231 11.77 -13.28 -5.31
C PHE A 231 12.32 -12.90 -3.94
N SER A 232 11.61 -12.05 -3.20
CA SER A 232 12.00 -11.62 -1.86
C SER A 232 10.96 -12.02 -0.83
N ALA A 233 11.42 -12.56 0.28
CA ALA A 233 10.61 -12.93 1.44
C ALA A 233 11.35 -12.55 2.73
N PRO A 234 10.72 -12.63 3.91
CA PRO A 234 11.37 -12.22 5.16
C PRO A 234 12.69 -12.96 5.43
N GLY A 235 13.78 -12.21 5.38
CA GLY A 235 15.14 -12.70 5.63
C GLY A 235 15.80 -13.43 4.46
N VAL A 236 15.20 -13.47 3.26
CA VAL A 236 15.75 -14.14 2.10
C VAL A 236 15.41 -13.44 0.79
N VAL A 237 16.37 -13.42 -0.13
CA VAL A 237 16.14 -13.03 -1.54
C VAL A 237 16.62 -14.20 -2.40
N ILE A 238 15.85 -14.56 -3.40
CA ILE A 238 16.11 -15.61 -4.38
C ILE A 238 16.30 -14.95 -5.74
N GLU A 239 17.48 -15.12 -6.30
CA GLU A 239 17.80 -14.68 -7.67
C GLU A 239 17.46 -15.78 -8.68
N ARG A 240 17.29 -15.42 -9.96
CA ARG A 240 16.92 -16.40 -11.04
C ARG A 240 17.97 -17.50 -11.24
N ASP A 241 19.23 -17.21 -10.99
CA ASP A 241 20.34 -18.14 -11.15
C ASP A 241 20.62 -18.98 -9.89
N ASP A 242 19.85 -18.77 -8.80
CA ASP A 242 20.02 -19.43 -7.51
C ASP A 242 18.71 -20.08 -7.01
N LEU A 243 18.16 -21.00 -7.75
CA LEU A 243 16.89 -21.67 -7.43
C LEU A 243 17.05 -22.96 -6.61
N GLU A 244 18.27 -23.50 -6.46
CA GLU A 244 18.47 -24.73 -5.71
C GLU A 244 18.09 -24.56 -4.23
N GLY A 245 17.19 -25.43 -3.74
CA GLY A 245 16.66 -25.34 -2.37
C GLY A 245 15.92 -24.04 -2.04
N ALA A 246 15.54 -23.25 -3.04
CA ALA A 246 14.91 -21.93 -2.84
C ALA A 246 13.64 -22.01 -1.96
N ARG A 247 12.80 -23.03 -2.17
CA ARG A 247 11.58 -23.23 -1.38
C ARG A 247 11.89 -23.43 0.11
N ASP A 248 12.88 -24.25 0.43
CA ASP A 248 13.28 -24.53 1.81
C ASP A 248 13.90 -23.29 2.46
N ARG A 249 14.69 -22.51 1.72
CA ARG A 249 15.24 -21.24 2.20
C ARG A 249 14.13 -20.23 2.55
N VAL A 250 13.10 -20.12 1.72
CA VAL A 250 11.96 -19.23 1.96
C VAL A 250 11.14 -19.70 3.15
N THR A 251 10.77 -20.97 3.20
CA THR A 251 9.97 -21.54 4.29
C THR A 251 10.70 -21.61 5.62
N GLY A 252 12.02 -21.78 5.58
CA GLY A 252 12.93 -21.69 6.74
C GLY A 252 13.30 -20.26 7.16
N GLY A 253 12.89 -19.23 6.39
CA GLY A 253 13.19 -17.84 6.65
C GLY A 253 12.58 -17.27 7.94
N THR A 254 12.75 -15.97 8.14
CA THR A 254 12.38 -15.30 9.40
C THR A 254 10.91 -14.90 9.51
N TRP A 255 10.07 -15.30 8.57
CA TRP A 255 8.67 -14.86 8.46
C TRP A 255 7.84 -15.02 9.75
N ARG A 256 8.12 -16.05 10.57
CA ARG A 256 7.44 -16.27 11.87
C ARG A 256 7.72 -15.19 12.91
N ARG A 257 8.73 -14.36 12.69
CA ARG A 257 9.08 -13.24 13.58
C ARG A 257 8.32 -11.95 13.26
N HIS A 258 7.61 -11.95 12.13
CA HIS A 258 6.91 -10.78 11.61
C HIS A 258 5.40 -10.98 11.66
N GLN A 259 4.69 -9.94 12.05
CA GLN A 259 3.24 -10.02 12.25
C GLN A 259 2.47 -10.16 10.93
N MET A 260 2.97 -9.48 9.88
CA MET A 260 2.34 -9.43 8.57
C MET A 260 3.39 -9.65 7.47
N PRO A 261 3.95 -10.87 7.37
CA PRO A 261 5.04 -11.13 6.43
C PRO A 261 4.62 -10.85 4.99
N ALA A 262 5.52 -10.21 4.23
CA ALA A 262 5.31 -9.90 2.84
C ALA A 262 6.25 -10.72 1.93
N TYR A 263 5.76 -10.99 0.73
CA TYR A 263 6.42 -11.78 -0.30
C TYR A 263 6.34 -11.01 -1.62
N HIS A 264 7.48 -10.84 -2.28
CA HIS A 264 7.58 -9.96 -3.45
C HIS A 264 8.15 -10.72 -4.64
N LEU A 265 7.34 -10.91 -5.66
CA LEU A 265 7.78 -11.33 -6.98
C LEU A 265 8.17 -10.07 -7.76
N ILE A 266 9.46 -9.78 -7.80
CA ILE A 266 10.00 -8.49 -8.23
C ILE A 266 10.15 -8.45 -9.74
N GLY A 267 9.54 -7.45 -10.36
CA GLY A 267 9.71 -7.11 -11.75
C GLY A 267 10.46 -5.79 -11.93
N LYS A 268 10.87 -5.52 -13.16
CA LYS A 268 11.55 -4.25 -13.52
C LYS A 268 10.70 -3.05 -13.10
N ASP A 269 11.32 -2.01 -12.54
CA ASP A 269 10.68 -0.78 -12.09
C ASP A 269 9.52 -1.04 -11.10
N ASN A 270 9.65 -2.05 -10.25
CA ASN A 270 8.64 -2.52 -9.30
C ASN A 270 7.30 -2.93 -9.95
N SER A 271 7.31 -3.36 -11.22
CA SER A 271 6.10 -3.79 -11.95
C SER A 271 5.60 -5.20 -11.59
N GLY A 272 6.17 -5.79 -10.56
CA GLY A 272 5.81 -7.12 -10.07
C GLY A 272 4.61 -7.14 -9.12
N ILE A 273 4.56 -8.18 -8.29
CA ILE A 273 3.46 -8.45 -7.36
C ILE A 273 3.97 -8.61 -5.94
N THR A 274 3.34 -7.94 -5.01
CA THR A 274 3.52 -8.16 -3.57
C THR A 274 2.31 -8.89 -3.01
N LEU A 275 2.54 -10.00 -2.31
CA LEU A 275 1.54 -10.64 -1.45
C LEU A 275 1.86 -10.36 0.01
N VAL A 276 0.89 -9.89 0.79
CA VAL A 276 1.03 -9.70 2.23
C VAL A 276 0.05 -10.59 2.96
N ASN A 277 0.54 -11.42 3.88
CA ASN A 277 -0.32 -12.12 4.82
C ASN A 277 -0.60 -11.18 6.00
N ILE A 278 -1.77 -10.57 5.98
CA ILE A 278 -2.18 -9.58 6.99
C ILE A 278 -2.70 -10.21 8.29
N GLY A 279 -2.83 -11.54 8.30
CA GLY A 279 -3.53 -12.23 9.40
C GLY A 279 -5.02 -11.90 9.41
N VAL A 280 -5.66 -12.03 10.56
CA VAL A 280 -7.11 -11.84 10.70
C VAL A 280 -7.43 -10.58 11.49
N GLY A 281 -8.36 -9.79 10.97
CA GLY A 281 -8.98 -8.67 11.65
C GLY A 281 -8.73 -7.29 11.02
N PRO A 282 -9.68 -6.37 11.20
CA PRO A 282 -9.68 -5.08 10.53
C PRO A 282 -8.52 -4.18 10.99
N SER A 283 -8.08 -4.29 12.24
CA SER A 283 -6.93 -3.52 12.75
C SER A 283 -5.63 -3.85 12.01
N ASN A 284 -5.40 -5.12 11.68
CA ASN A 284 -4.24 -5.53 10.88
C ASN A 284 -4.34 -5.00 9.44
N ALA A 285 -5.52 -5.14 8.83
CA ALA A 285 -5.80 -4.61 7.49
C ALA A 285 -5.55 -3.10 7.43
N LYS A 286 -6.07 -2.35 8.41
CA LYS A 286 -5.83 -0.90 8.54
C LYS A 286 -4.33 -0.60 8.61
N THR A 287 -3.63 -1.23 9.54
CA THR A 287 -2.21 -0.98 9.82
C THR A 287 -1.35 -1.18 8.58
N ILE A 288 -1.53 -2.29 7.87
CA ILE A 288 -0.68 -2.55 6.69
C ILE A 288 -1.00 -1.61 5.53
N CYS A 289 -2.28 -1.29 5.32
CA CYS A 289 -2.68 -0.32 4.29
C CYS A 289 -2.14 1.08 4.58
N ASP A 290 -2.17 1.53 5.85
CA ASP A 290 -1.61 2.83 6.28
C ASP A 290 -0.13 2.97 5.87
N HIS A 291 0.63 1.87 5.91
CA HIS A 291 2.06 1.92 5.62
C HIS A 291 2.40 1.60 4.15
N ILE A 292 1.68 0.71 3.50
CA ILE A 292 1.90 0.43 2.07
C ILE A 292 1.48 1.62 1.20
N ALA A 293 0.48 2.38 1.62
CA ALA A 293 -0.05 3.51 0.85
C ALA A 293 1.03 4.54 0.47
N VAL A 294 2.04 4.79 1.32
CA VAL A 294 3.11 5.75 1.03
C VAL A 294 3.97 5.36 -0.17
N LEU A 295 3.99 4.07 -0.52
CA LEU A 295 4.67 3.56 -1.72
C LEU A 295 3.84 3.72 -3.00
N ARG A 296 2.62 4.24 -2.87
CA ARG A 296 1.71 4.58 -3.97
C ARG A 296 1.50 3.42 -4.95
N PRO A 297 1.01 2.26 -4.47
CA PRO A 297 0.74 1.12 -5.36
C PRO A 297 -0.30 1.50 -6.41
N GLU A 298 -0.22 0.87 -7.58
CA GLU A 298 -1.19 1.06 -8.67
C GLU A 298 -2.57 0.55 -8.28
N MET A 299 -2.59 -0.54 -7.50
CA MET A 299 -3.79 -1.08 -6.89
C MET A 299 -3.47 -2.07 -5.79
N TRP A 300 -4.48 -2.39 -4.99
CA TRP A 300 -4.46 -3.54 -4.11
C TRP A 300 -5.77 -4.33 -4.11
N LEU A 301 -5.67 -5.64 -3.93
CA LEU A 301 -6.81 -6.53 -3.90
C LEU A 301 -6.80 -7.36 -2.61
N MET A 302 -7.97 -7.50 -1.99
CA MET A 302 -8.16 -8.48 -0.92
C MET A 302 -8.60 -9.82 -1.52
N ILE A 303 -7.81 -10.86 -1.30
CA ILE A 303 -8.12 -12.25 -1.63
C ILE A 303 -8.03 -13.09 -0.36
N GLY A 304 -9.13 -13.71 0.03
CA GLY A 304 -9.19 -14.43 1.30
C GLY A 304 -10.45 -15.28 1.39
N HIS A 305 -10.76 -15.69 2.61
CA HIS A 305 -11.94 -16.49 2.90
C HIS A 305 -13.05 -15.66 3.51
N CYS A 306 -14.29 -16.14 3.36
CA CYS A 306 -15.46 -15.55 3.98
C CYS A 306 -16.46 -16.64 4.44
N GLY A 307 -17.29 -16.27 5.41
CA GLY A 307 -18.52 -17.00 5.70
C GLY A 307 -19.60 -16.66 4.67
N GLY A 308 -20.16 -17.67 4.00
CA GLY A 308 -21.29 -17.51 3.10
C GLY A 308 -22.59 -17.31 3.86
N LEU A 309 -23.37 -16.28 3.49
CA LEU A 309 -24.62 -15.92 4.18
C LEU A 309 -25.89 -16.39 3.46
N ARG A 310 -25.76 -17.01 2.29
CA ARG A 310 -26.92 -17.46 1.50
C ARG A 310 -26.99 -18.98 1.41
N PRO A 311 -28.18 -19.58 1.54
CA PRO A 311 -28.35 -21.03 1.45
C PRO A 311 -27.94 -21.60 0.10
N SER A 312 -28.06 -20.81 -0.98
CA SER A 312 -27.72 -21.24 -2.34
C SER A 312 -26.22 -21.20 -2.68
N GLN A 313 -25.36 -20.73 -1.75
CA GLN A 313 -23.93 -20.81 -1.91
C GLN A 313 -23.41 -22.19 -1.55
N THR A 314 -22.31 -22.57 -2.18
CA THR A 314 -21.58 -23.79 -1.89
C THR A 314 -20.18 -23.44 -1.38
N ILE A 315 -19.62 -24.20 -0.46
CA ILE A 315 -18.23 -24.05 -0.02
C ILE A 315 -17.33 -24.10 -1.26
N GLY A 316 -16.48 -23.07 -1.45
CA GLY A 316 -15.63 -22.88 -2.62
C GLY A 316 -16.23 -22.01 -3.72
N ASP A 317 -17.46 -21.54 -3.55
CA ASP A 317 -17.97 -20.44 -4.39
C ASP A 317 -17.17 -19.16 -4.14
N TYR A 318 -17.11 -18.32 -5.15
CA TYR A 318 -16.46 -17.00 -5.05
C TYR A 318 -17.47 -15.91 -4.74
N VAL A 319 -17.02 -14.91 -4.02
CA VAL A 319 -17.79 -13.68 -3.74
C VAL A 319 -16.99 -12.47 -4.21
N LEU A 320 -17.52 -11.77 -5.20
CA LEU A 320 -17.03 -10.49 -5.66
C LEU A 320 -17.76 -9.38 -4.91
N ALA A 321 -17.06 -8.63 -4.08
CA ALA A 321 -17.67 -7.56 -3.31
C ALA A 321 -18.13 -6.42 -4.23
N HIS A 322 -19.43 -6.17 -4.25
CA HIS A 322 -20.06 -5.09 -5.01
C HIS A 322 -20.51 -3.92 -4.14
N ALA A 323 -20.53 -4.13 -2.84
CA ALA A 323 -20.73 -3.12 -1.81
C ALA A 323 -20.11 -3.63 -0.50
N TYR A 324 -19.80 -2.71 0.40
CA TYR A 324 -19.21 -3.00 1.69
C TYR A 324 -20.13 -2.50 2.80
N LEU A 325 -20.45 -3.39 3.75
CA LEU A 325 -21.05 -2.98 5.02
C LEU A 325 -19.94 -2.92 6.07
N ARG A 326 -19.61 -1.71 6.48
CA ARG A 326 -18.57 -1.40 7.45
C ARG A 326 -19.12 -1.64 8.87
N ASP A 327 -18.80 -2.80 9.43
CA ASP A 327 -19.07 -3.19 10.82
C ASP A 327 -17.76 -3.48 11.55
N ASP A 328 -16.68 -2.90 11.03
CA ASP A 328 -15.30 -3.07 11.45
C ASP A 328 -14.81 -2.01 12.46
N ASN A 329 -15.51 -0.88 12.56
CA ASN A 329 -15.36 0.20 13.56
C ASN A 329 -13.96 0.86 13.64
N VAL A 330 -12.98 0.44 12.85
CA VAL A 330 -11.56 0.90 12.97
C VAL A 330 -11.26 2.18 12.19
N LEU A 331 -12.15 2.59 11.28
CA LEU A 331 -11.97 3.77 10.42
C LEU A 331 -13.10 4.81 10.55
N ASP A 332 -14.01 4.65 11.49
CA ASP A 332 -15.20 5.49 11.60
C ASP A 332 -14.88 6.96 11.91
N SER A 333 -13.77 7.20 12.61
CA SER A 333 -13.28 8.56 12.88
C SER A 333 -12.63 9.23 11.66
N ALA A 334 -12.02 8.45 10.77
CA ALA A 334 -11.34 8.96 9.58
C ALA A 334 -12.28 9.08 8.38
N LEU A 335 -13.20 8.14 8.24
CA LEU A 335 -14.25 8.14 7.22
C LEU A 335 -15.56 7.68 7.87
N PRO A 336 -16.52 8.58 8.14
CA PRO A 336 -17.80 8.24 8.74
C PRO A 336 -18.52 7.10 8.01
N PRO A 337 -19.22 6.18 8.72
CA PRO A 337 -19.85 5.01 8.11
C PRO A 337 -20.92 5.33 7.05
N GLU A 338 -21.54 6.51 7.11
CA GLU A 338 -22.52 7.00 6.12
C GLU A 338 -21.89 7.39 4.79
N ILE A 339 -20.58 7.59 4.72
CA ILE A 339 -19.89 7.86 3.44
C ILE A 339 -19.77 6.54 2.67
N PRO A 340 -20.36 6.43 1.48
CA PRO A 340 -20.30 5.20 0.71
C PRO A 340 -18.88 4.97 0.16
N VAL A 341 -18.42 3.74 0.24
CA VAL A 341 -17.18 3.27 -0.39
C VAL A 341 -17.59 2.49 -1.66
N PRO A 342 -17.60 3.14 -2.83
CA PRO A 342 -18.10 2.51 -4.05
C PRO A 342 -17.09 1.50 -4.62
N PRO A 343 -17.53 0.42 -5.25
CA PRO A 343 -16.64 -0.47 -5.98
C PRO A 343 -16.02 0.26 -7.18
N ILE A 344 -14.85 -0.20 -7.60
CA ILE A 344 -14.17 0.30 -8.80
C ILE A 344 -14.63 -0.55 -9.98
N ALA A 345 -15.33 0.04 -10.93
CA ALA A 345 -15.97 -0.68 -12.03
C ALA A 345 -14.98 -1.46 -12.90
N GLU A 346 -13.84 -0.85 -13.19
CA GLU A 346 -12.76 -1.46 -13.96
C GLU A 346 -12.19 -2.70 -13.26
N VAL A 347 -12.03 -2.64 -11.93
CA VAL A 347 -11.58 -3.78 -11.11
C VAL A 347 -12.63 -4.88 -11.09
N GLN A 348 -13.92 -4.52 -10.96
CA GLN A 348 -15.01 -5.50 -11.00
C GLN A 348 -15.03 -6.28 -12.31
N THR A 349 -14.91 -5.56 -13.43
CA THR A 349 -14.87 -6.16 -14.77
C THR A 349 -13.66 -7.07 -14.96
N ALA A 350 -12.48 -6.62 -14.54
CA ALA A 350 -11.27 -7.41 -14.65
C ALA A 350 -11.31 -8.67 -13.77
N MET A 351 -11.84 -8.57 -12.55
CA MET A 351 -12.01 -9.74 -11.66
C MET A 351 -12.97 -10.78 -12.24
N PHE A 352 -14.07 -10.32 -12.84
CA PHE A 352 -15.02 -11.24 -13.49
C PHE A 352 -14.38 -11.93 -14.68
N GLU A 353 -13.67 -11.19 -15.53
CA GLU A 353 -12.98 -11.74 -16.70
C GLU A 353 -11.83 -12.69 -16.28
N ALA A 354 -11.05 -12.33 -15.26
CA ALA A 354 -10.03 -13.21 -14.71
C ALA A 354 -10.61 -14.51 -14.18
N ALA A 355 -11.74 -14.44 -13.45
CA ALA A 355 -12.43 -15.61 -12.97
C ALA A 355 -12.89 -16.52 -14.13
N ARG A 356 -13.46 -15.92 -15.17
CA ARG A 356 -13.88 -16.65 -16.38
C ARG A 356 -12.71 -17.37 -17.07
N ARG A 357 -11.57 -16.71 -17.23
CA ARG A 357 -10.36 -17.27 -17.86
C ARG A 357 -9.77 -18.43 -17.06
N ILE A 358 -9.63 -18.22 -15.75
CA ILE A 358 -8.95 -19.19 -14.89
C ILE A 358 -9.82 -20.42 -14.60
N THR A 359 -11.14 -20.24 -14.46
CA THR A 359 -12.05 -21.37 -14.21
C THR A 359 -12.37 -22.15 -15.48
N GLY A 360 -12.38 -21.49 -16.64
CA GLY A 360 -12.88 -22.05 -17.90
C GLY A 360 -14.40 -22.26 -17.90
N ASP A 361 -15.11 -21.75 -16.90
CA ASP A 361 -16.57 -21.88 -16.78
C ASP A 361 -17.26 -21.03 -17.87
N SER A 362 -18.40 -21.51 -18.38
CA SER A 362 -19.31 -20.69 -19.17
C SER A 362 -19.90 -19.58 -18.30
N ASP A 363 -20.40 -18.50 -18.92
CA ASP A 363 -21.02 -17.38 -18.19
C ASP A 363 -22.14 -17.87 -17.24
N GLU A 364 -22.93 -18.87 -17.65
CA GLU A 364 -23.98 -19.45 -16.80
C GLU A 364 -23.40 -20.21 -15.60
N GLN A 365 -22.33 -20.99 -15.79
CA GLN A 365 -21.66 -21.71 -14.73
C GLN A 365 -20.98 -20.74 -13.76
N LEU A 366 -20.26 -19.75 -14.30
CA LEU A 366 -19.60 -18.75 -13.50
C LEU A 366 -20.60 -17.94 -12.67
N LYS A 367 -21.77 -17.56 -13.25
CA LYS A 367 -22.84 -16.87 -12.53
C LYS A 367 -23.37 -17.65 -11.33
N ARG A 368 -23.28 -18.97 -11.34
CA ARG A 368 -23.68 -19.83 -10.21
C ARG A 368 -22.61 -19.85 -9.12
N ARG A 369 -21.34 -19.82 -9.50
CA ARG A 369 -20.18 -19.94 -8.60
C ARG A 369 -19.65 -18.60 -8.11
N LEU A 370 -19.73 -17.55 -8.91
CA LEU A 370 -19.29 -16.18 -8.55
C LEU A 370 -20.51 -15.34 -8.17
N ARG A 371 -20.65 -15.08 -6.88
CA ARG A 371 -21.74 -14.24 -6.35
C ARG A 371 -21.24 -12.80 -6.21
N THR A 372 -22.00 -11.88 -6.76
CA THR A 372 -21.77 -10.43 -6.52
C THR A 372 -22.74 -9.94 -5.47
N GLY A 373 -22.29 -9.09 -4.56
CA GLY A 373 -23.17 -8.52 -3.53
C GLY A 373 -22.43 -7.80 -2.42
N THR A 374 -23.17 -7.44 -1.39
CA THR A 374 -22.62 -6.78 -0.20
C THR A 374 -21.81 -7.78 0.63
N VAL A 375 -20.58 -7.40 0.95
CA VAL A 375 -19.74 -8.08 1.94
C VAL A 375 -19.80 -7.29 3.25
N VAL A 376 -20.10 -7.97 4.34
CA VAL A 376 -19.99 -7.41 5.70
C VAL A 376 -18.59 -7.65 6.20
N THR A 377 -17.93 -6.60 6.67
CA THR A 377 -16.67 -6.73 7.42
C THR A 377 -16.93 -6.38 8.87
N THR A 378 -16.65 -7.32 9.77
CA THR A 378 -16.88 -7.16 11.22
C THR A 378 -15.57 -7.21 12.00
N ASP A 379 -15.53 -6.54 13.15
CA ASP A 379 -14.45 -6.67 14.14
C ASP A 379 -14.72 -7.78 15.18
N ASP A 380 -15.95 -8.30 15.24
CA ASP A 380 -16.34 -9.38 16.14
C ASP A 380 -16.13 -10.75 15.48
N ARG A 381 -15.05 -11.43 15.85
CA ARG A 381 -14.73 -12.77 15.34
C ARG A 381 -15.76 -13.84 15.76
N ASN A 382 -16.51 -13.58 16.83
CA ASN A 382 -17.52 -14.50 17.38
C ASN A 382 -18.94 -13.93 17.17
N TRP A 383 -19.18 -13.23 16.07
CA TRP A 383 -20.46 -12.61 15.73
C TRP A 383 -21.65 -13.58 15.80
N GLU A 384 -21.42 -14.87 15.62
CA GLU A 384 -22.45 -15.92 15.73
C GLU A 384 -23.05 -16.01 17.15
N LEU A 385 -22.28 -15.66 18.17
CA LEU A 385 -22.78 -15.60 19.56
C LEU A 385 -23.77 -14.45 19.78
N HIS A 386 -23.82 -13.49 18.85
CA HIS A 386 -24.77 -12.38 18.83
C HIS A 386 -25.76 -12.49 17.66
N PHE A 387 -26.14 -13.71 17.30
CA PHE A 387 -26.89 -14.08 16.10
C PHE A 387 -28.09 -13.16 15.80
N THR A 388 -28.96 -12.87 16.78
CA THR A 388 -30.20 -12.09 16.53
C THR A 388 -29.90 -10.70 15.98
N ARG A 389 -28.91 -10.00 16.54
CA ARG A 389 -28.48 -8.67 16.12
C ARG A 389 -27.85 -8.73 14.73
N SER A 390 -26.92 -9.66 14.54
CA SER A 390 -26.19 -9.83 13.30
C SER A 390 -27.10 -10.24 12.15
N ALA A 391 -28.02 -11.20 12.36
CA ALA A 391 -28.95 -11.67 11.36
C ALA A 391 -29.89 -10.57 10.83
N LEU A 392 -30.37 -9.68 11.72
CA LEU A 392 -31.18 -8.54 11.31
C LEU A 392 -30.36 -7.62 10.36
N ARG A 393 -29.14 -7.27 10.74
CA ARG A 393 -28.27 -6.40 9.96
C ARG A 393 -27.90 -7.01 8.60
N PHE A 394 -27.62 -8.33 8.57
CA PHE A 394 -27.34 -9.04 7.30
C PHE A 394 -28.55 -9.10 6.37
N ASN A 395 -29.76 -9.26 6.93
CA ASN A 395 -30.98 -9.22 6.15
C ASN A 395 -31.26 -7.83 5.57
N GLN A 396 -31.10 -6.78 6.37
CA GLN A 396 -31.29 -5.40 5.92
C GLN A 396 -30.31 -4.99 4.83
N SER A 397 -29.02 -5.35 4.97
CA SER A 397 -27.96 -5.06 4.02
C SER A 397 -27.98 -5.95 2.75
N ARG A 398 -28.78 -7.01 2.75
CA ARG A 398 -28.78 -8.06 1.71
C ARG A 398 -27.40 -8.70 1.51
N ALA A 399 -26.59 -8.73 2.56
CA ALA A 399 -25.24 -9.27 2.51
C ALA A 399 -25.21 -10.71 1.98
N VAL A 400 -24.17 -11.02 1.22
CA VAL A 400 -23.92 -12.36 0.65
C VAL A 400 -22.77 -13.07 1.32
N ALA A 401 -21.88 -12.32 1.96
CA ALA A 401 -20.73 -12.85 2.69
C ALA A 401 -20.37 -11.96 3.88
N ILE A 402 -19.61 -12.56 4.81
CA ILE A 402 -19.01 -11.90 5.95
C ILE A 402 -17.53 -12.24 6.05
N ASP A 403 -16.70 -11.24 6.30
CA ASP A 403 -15.26 -11.37 6.58
C ASP A 403 -14.82 -10.40 7.68
N MET A 404 -13.53 -10.19 7.83
CA MET A 404 -12.99 -9.28 8.84
C MET A 404 -12.03 -8.21 8.27
N GLU A 405 -11.84 -8.12 6.96
CA GLU A 405 -10.81 -7.23 6.35
C GLU A 405 -11.26 -6.42 5.15
N SER A 406 -12.19 -6.93 4.36
CA SER A 406 -12.49 -6.40 3.01
C SER A 406 -12.94 -4.95 3.01
N ALA A 407 -13.88 -4.56 3.89
CA ALA A 407 -14.35 -3.18 3.93
C ALA A 407 -13.24 -2.24 4.41
N THR A 408 -12.39 -2.69 5.33
CA THR A 408 -11.25 -1.91 5.81
C THR A 408 -10.24 -1.67 4.69
N VAL A 409 -9.87 -2.71 3.93
CA VAL A 409 -8.98 -2.59 2.77
C VAL A 409 -9.57 -1.66 1.70
N ALA A 410 -10.87 -1.78 1.43
CA ALA A 410 -11.56 -0.93 0.46
C ALA A 410 -11.61 0.54 0.94
N THR A 411 -11.94 0.77 2.21
CA THR A 411 -12.00 2.11 2.81
C THR A 411 -10.63 2.79 2.80
N GLN A 412 -9.57 2.06 3.11
CA GLN A 412 -8.21 2.57 3.00
C GLN A 412 -7.82 2.88 1.55
N GLY A 413 -8.22 2.04 0.59
CA GLY A 413 -8.03 2.34 -0.83
C GLY A 413 -8.75 3.63 -1.26
N TYR A 414 -9.96 3.83 -0.77
CA TYR A 414 -10.72 5.06 -0.97
C TYR A 414 -10.00 6.28 -0.37
N ARG A 415 -9.55 6.19 0.89
CA ARG A 415 -8.82 7.27 1.57
C ARG A 415 -7.49 7.62 0.90
N PHE A 416 -6.70 6.62 0.51
CA PHE A 416 -5.36 6.80 -0.06
C PHE A 416 -5.36 6.91 -1.60
N ARG A 417 -6.51 6.95 -2.25
CA ARG A 417 -6.65 7.03 -3.71
C ARG A 417 -6.00 5.85 -4.44
N VAL A 418 -5.93 4.70 -3.79
CA VAL A 418 -5.43 3.46 -4.39
C VAL A 418 -6.62 2.63 -4.86
N PRO A 419 -6.71 2.30 -6.15
CA PRO A 419 -7.74 1.40 -6.66
C PRO A 419 -7.76 0.06 -5.92
N TYR A 420 -8.93 -0.43 -5.59
CA TYR A 420 -9.12 -1.59 -4.73
C TYR A 420 -10.20 -2.53 -5.25
N GLY A 421 -10.13 -3.77 -4.81
CA GLY A 421 -11.16 -4.77 -5.05
C GLY A 421 -11.07 -5.93 -4.07
N THR A 422 -12.14 -6.71 -4.02
CA THR A 422 -12.24 -7.86 -3.12
C THR A 422 -12.85 -9.02 -3.83
N LEU A 423 -12.14 -10.13 -3.82
CA LEU A 423 -12.63 -11.45 -4.21
C LEU A 423 -12.40 -12.42 -3.05
N LEU A 424 -13.47 -13.03 -2.56
CA LEU A 424 -13.41 -13.97 -1.45
C LEU A 424 -13.84 -15.37 -1.89
N CYS A 425 -13.38 -16.39 -1.17
CA CYS A 425 -13.81 -17.77 -1.33
C CYS A 425 -14.62 -18.21 -0.10
N VAL A 426 -15.81 -18.76 -0.32
CA VAL A 426 -16.68 -19.26 0.76
C VAL A 426 -16.02 -20.44 1.44
N SER A 427 -15.64 -20.30 2.71
CA SER A 427 -14.98 -21.32 3.51
C SER A 427 -15.93 -22.12 4.39
N ASP A 428 -17.05 -21.53 4.75
CA ASP A 428 -18.07 -22.07 5.63
C ASP A 428 -19.38 -21.28 5.45
N LYS A 429 -20.47 -21.82 6.00
CA LYS A 429 -21.80 -21.17 5.96
C LYS A 429 -22.45 -21.28 7.34
N PRO A 430 -22.03 -20.43 8.30
CA PRO A 430 -22.46 -20.57 9.69
C PRO A 430 -23.97 -20.52 9.89
N LEU A 431 -24.69 -19.68 9.12
CA LEU A 431 -26.16 -19.56 9.20
C LEU A 431 -26.90 -20.80 8.69
N HIS A 432 -26.21 -21.73 8.04
CA HIS A 432 -26.79 -22.91 7.39
C HIS A 432 -26.22 -24.23 7.92
N GLY A 433 -25.59 -24.21 9.10
CA GLY A 433 -25.06 -25.40 9.79
C GLY A 433 -23.75 -25.94 9.21
N GLU A 434 -23.17 -25.29 8.21
CA GLU A 434 -21.88 -25.67 7.63
C GLU A 434 -20.76 -24.85 8.30
N ILE A 435 -20.47 -25.19 9.57
CA ILE A 435 -19.48 -24.49 10.38
C ILE A 435 -18.09 -25.07 10.13
N LYS A 436 -17.07 -24.21 10.14
CA LYS A 436 -15.66 -24.60 9.95
C LYS A 436 -15.13 -25.39 11.14
N LEU A 437 -15.21 -26.71 11.08
CA LEU A 437 -14.72 -27.62 12.12
C LEU A 437 -13.52 -28.44 11.62
N PRO A 438 -12.63 -28.91 12.54
CA PRO A 438 -11.52 -29.79 12.16
C PRO A 438 -12.00 -31.02 11.40
N GLY A 439 -11.40 -31.30 10.24
CA GLY A 439 -11.64 -32.53 9.42
C GLY A 439 -12.59 -32.36 8.25
N GLN A 440 -13.36 -31.30 8.11
CA GLN A 440 -14.33 -31.17 7.01
C GLN A 440 -13.80 -30.55 5.72
N ALA A 441 -12.58 -30.09 5.66
CA ALA A 441 -12.24 -29.05 4.70
C ALA A 441 -11.02 -29.27 3.78
N ASN A 442 -10.19 -30.29 3.97
CA ASN A 442 -8.82 -30.21 3.43
C ASN A 442 -8.71 -30.34 1.90
N ALA A 443 -9.31 -31.32 1.27
CA ALA A 443 -9.10 -31.58 -0.17
C ALA A 443 -9.78 -30.57 -1.09
N PHE A 444 -10.93 -30.03 -0.68
CA PHE A 444 -11.67 -29.02 -1.46
C PHE A 444 -10.98 -27.65 -1.40
N TYR A 445 -10.47 -27.29 -0.23
CA TYR A 445 -9.76 -26.02 -0.03
C TYR A 445 -8.50 -25.90 -0.89
N GLU A 446 -7.72 -26.96 -1.01
CA GLU A 446 -6.44 -26.91 -1.73
C GLU A 446 -6.65 -26.50 -3.19
N LYS A 447 -7.59 -27.14 -3.88
CA LYS A 447 -7.90 -26.78 -5.27
C LYS A 447 -8.50 -25.39 -5.42
N SER A 448 -9.37 -24.99 -4.50
CA SER A 448 -10.04 -23.70 -4.57
C SER A 448 -9.09 -22.53 -4.26
N ILE A 449 -8.13 -22.71 -3.34
CA ILE A 449 -7.14 -21.68 -2.99
C ILE A 449 -6.22 -21.39 -4.17
N SER A 450 -5.65 -22.40 -4.79
CA SER A 450 -4.77 -22.25 -5.96
C SER A 450 -5.50 -21.51 -7.09
N GLN A 451 -6.72 -21.93 -7.44
CA GLN A 451 -7.53 -21.29 -8.46
C GLN A 451 -7.86 -19.84 -8.07
N HIS A 452 -8.22 -19.58 -6.81
CA HIS A 452 -8.57 -18.25 -6.31
C HIS A 452 -7.38 -17.29 -6.36
N LEU A 453 -6.18 -17.70 -5.92
CA LEU A 453 -4.95 -16.92 -6.05
C LEU A 453 -4.65 -16.58 -7.50
N ARG A 454 -4.77 -17.56 -8.41
CA ARG A 454 -4.56 -17.34 -9.84
C ARG A 454 -5.53 -16.33 -10.44
N ILE A 455 -6.79 -16.31 -9.98
CA ILE A 455 -7.75 -15.27 -10.38
C ILE A 455 -7.27 -13.89 -9.93
N GLY A 456 -6.81 -13.75 -8.68
CA GLY A 456 -6.23 -12.50 -8.18
C GLY A 456 -5.05 -12.02 -9.03
N ILE A 457 -4.12 -12.90 -9.35
CA ILE A 457 -2.94 -12.60 -10.16
C ILE A 457 -3.32 -12.23 -11.61
N GLU A 458 -4.23 -13.00 -12.23
CA GLU A 458 -4.73 -12.69 -13.57
C GLU A 458 -5.47 -11.34 -13.60
N THR A 459 -6.19 -10.99 -12.54
CA THR A 459 -6.82 -9.67 -12.40
C THR A 459 -5.77 -8.57 -12.47
N LEU A 460 -4.68 -8.70 -11.70
CA LEU A 460 -3.58 -7.73 -11.73
C LEU A 460 -2.92 -7.66 -13.12
N ALA A 461 -2.75 -8.82 -13.78
CA ALA A 461 -2.18 -8.88 -15.12
C ALA A 461 -3.07 -8.21 -16.19
N LEU A 462 -4.38 -8.32 -16.07
CA LEU A 462 -5.33 -7.61 -16.95
C LEU A 462 -5.22 -6.10 -16.75
N LEU A 463 -5.28 -5.64 -15.51
CA LEU A 463 -5.29 -4.23 -15.16
C LEU A 463 -3.94 -3.55 -15.39
N SER A 464 -2.83 -4.28 -15.28
CA SER A 464 -1.49 -3.72 -15.55
C SER A 464 -1.31 -3.27 -16.99
N LYS A 465 -2.09 -3.78 -17.94
CA LYS A 465 -2.09 -3.35 -19.34
C LYS A 465 -2.69 -1.97 -19.55
N GLU A 466 -3.50 -1.50 -18.60
CA GLU A 466 -4.21 -0.22 -18.63
C GLU A 466 -3.65 0.77 -17.60
N ALA A 467 -2.49 0.49 -16.99
CA ALA A 467 -1.95 1.17 -15.81
C ALA A 467 -1.93 2.71 -15.92
N GLY A 468 -1.66 3.27 -17.08
CA GLY A 468 -1.62 4.73 -17.29
C GLY A 468 -2.99 5.44 -17.22
N SER A 469 -4.10 4.71 -17.44
CA SER A 469 -5.48 5.26 -17.45
C SER A 469 -6.33 4.80 -16.28
N PHE A 470 -5.84 3.89 -15.48
CA PHE A 470 -6.62 3.10 -14.53
C PHE A 470 -7.03 3.83 -13.25
N HIS A 471 -6.33 4.88 -12.83
CA HIS A 471 -6.67 5.60 -11.60
C HIS A 471 -8.04 6.26 -11.68
N SER A 472 -8.96 5.81 -10.82
CA SER A 472 -10.34 6.28 -10.83
C SER A 472 -10.47 7.72 -10.32
N ARG A 473 -11.16 8.56 -11.10
CA ARG A 473 -11.49 9.93 -10.70
C ARG A 473 -12.38 9.98 -9.45
N LYS A 474 -13.19 8.97 -9.23
CA LYS A 474 -14.13 8.92 -8.08
C LYS A 474 -13.42 8.77 -6.72
N LEU A 475 -12.13 8.41 -6.72
CA LEU A 475 -11.32 8.36 -5.51
C LEU A 475 -10.78 9.74 -5.10
N ARG A 476 -10.81 10.73 -5.99
CA ARG A 476 -10.24 12.05 -5.76
C ARG A 476 -11.32 13.01 -5.26
N SER A 477 -11.00 13.83 -4.27
CA SER A 477 -11.82 14.97 -3.89
C SER A 477 -11.60 16.14 -4.87
N PHE A 478 -12.37 17.21 -4.72
CA PHE A 478 -12.23 18.39 -5.57
C PHE A 478 -11.05 19.29 -5.19
N ASP A 479 -10.54 19.20 -3.97
CA ASP A 479 -9.34 19.90 -3.49
C ASP A 479 -8.24 18.88 -3.14
N GLU A 480 -7.59 18.34 -4.17
CA GLU A 480 -6.60 17.29 -4.07
C GLU A 480 -5.18 17.81 -4.39
N PRO A 481 -4.15 17.30 -3.70
CA PRO A 481 -2.78 17.49 -4.15
C PRO A 481 -2.59 17.00 -5.58
N PRO A 482 -1.75 17.70 -6.39
CA PRO A 482 -1.59 17.34 -7.81
C PRO A 482 -0.96 15.96 -8.01
N LEU A 483 0.00 15.56 -7.20
CA LEU A 483 0.64 14.25 -7.35
C LEU A 483 -0.28 13.12 -6.88
N ARG A 484 -0.09 11.94 -7.51
CA ARG A 484 -0.84 10.73 -7.20
C ARG A 484 -0.57 10.23 -5.78
#